data_538b778681827f6373b5c5e98574f23b
#
_entry.id   538b778681827f6373b5c5e98574f23b
#
_cell.length_a   1.000
_cell.length_b   1.000
_cell.length_c   1.000
_cell.angle_alpha   90.00
_cell.angle_beta   90.00
_cell.angle_gamma   90.00
#
_symmetry.space_group_name_H-M   'P 1'
#
loop_
_entity.id
_entity.type
_entity.pdbx_description
1 polymer ?
#
loop_
_entity_poly.entity_id
_entity_poly.type
_entity_poly.pdbx_seq_one_letter_code
_entity_poly.pdbx_strand_id
1 'polypeptide(L)'
;MAVHVDASLPVHPLTVDDLAAMVDAGIFGEDDHIELLDGVLVEMSPQGSTHLAAVARLTMLVVPVAAAAGLVVTPQCPLDVASPISQPEPDLAVVPTAGWDAYPAQALLVIEISVTSRAIDLGRKARIYAAAGIPEYWVLDLDRRRLVVHREPAADRYETIDALTDDDTVTATGLALTVAVADLMPPRR
;
A
#
# COMPACT_ATOMS: atom_id res chain seq x y z
N MET A 1 20.79 -3.91 -9.49
CA MET A 1 21.56 -4.73 -8.50
C MET A 1 21.24 -4.19 -7.12
N ALA A 2 20.43 -4.89 -6.35
CA ALA A 2 20.07 -4.43 -4.99
C ALA A 2 21.29 -4.43 -4.08
N VAL A 3 21.55 -3.33 -3.40
CA VAL A 3 22.60 -3.18 -2.41
C VAL A 3 22.00 -3.43 -1.03
N HIS A 4 22.48 -4.44 -0.34
CA HIS A 4 22.10 -4.64 1.06
C HIS A 4 22.94 -3.72 1.95
N VAL A 5 22.29 -2.76 2.60
CA VAL A 5 22.95 -1.89 3.58
C VAL A 5 23.04 -2.66 4.91
N ASP A 6 24.25 -2.74 5.47
CA ASP A 6 24.45 -3.30 6.80
C ASP A 6 23.70 -2.43 7.83
N ALA A 7 22.80 -3.04 8.59
CA ALA A 7 21.99 -2.35 9.60
C ALA A 7 22.81 -1.72 10.75
N SER A 8 24.11 -2.05 10.85
CA SER A 8 25.03 -1.46 11.84
C SER A 8 25.64 -0.12 11.39
N LEU A 9 25.49 0.23 10.09
CA LEU A 9 26.04 1.50 9.59
C LEU A 9 25.12 2.66 9.98
N PRO A 10 25.65 3.78 10.48
CA PRO A 10 24.89 5.00 10.69
C PRO A 10 24.56 5.63 9.33
N VAL A 11 23.39 5.33 8.80
CA VAL A 11 22.92 5.94 7.53
C VAL A 11 22.18 7.24 7.82
N HIS A 12 22.38 8.23 6.94
CA HIS A 12 21.59 9.44 6.96
C HIS A 12 20.26 9.17 6.25
N PRO A 13 19.10 9.31 6.91
CA PRO A 13 17.83 9.08 6.27
C PRO A 13 17.53 10.18 5.24
N LEU A 14 17.03 9.79 4.09
CA LEU A 14 16.48 10.72 3.10
C LEU A 14 15.11 11.21 3.56
N THR A 15 14.76 12.42 3.15
CA THR A 15 13.44 13.03 3.39
C THR A 15 12.58 13.02 2.13
N VAL A 16 11.28 13.27 2.30
CA VAL A 16 10.35 13.48 1.18
C VAL A 16 10.79 14.66 0.32
N ASP A 17 11.32 15.72 0.95
CA ASP A 17 11.85 16.90 0.24
C ASP A 17 13.11 16.53 -0.58
N ASP A 18 13.97 15.65 -0.06
CA ASP A 18 15.13 15.14 -0.80
C ASP A 18 14.69 14.34 -2.03
N LEU A 19 13.69 13.46 -1.88
CA LEU A 19 13.13 12.70 -3.00
C LEU A 19 12.52 13.65 -4.05
N ALA A 20 11.74 14.64 -3.64
CA ALA A 20 11.17 15.63 -4.55
C ALA A 20 12.27 16.39 -5.32
N ALA A 21 13.32 16.82 -4.61
CA ALA A 21 14.47 17.50 -5.24
C ALA A 21 15.20 16.59 -6.24
N MET A 22 15.31 15.29 -5.97
CA MET A 22 15.89 14.32 -6.91
C MET A 22 15.04 14.13 -8.16
N VAL A 23 13.71 14.11 -8.04
CA VAL A 23 12.78 14.08 -9.16
C VAL A 23 12.87 15.36 -9.98
N ASP A 24 12.85 16.52 -9.35
CA ASP A 24 12.98 17.82 -10.03
C ASP A 24 14.31 17.97 -10.76
N ALA A 25 15.38 17.39 -10.22
CA ALA A 25 16.69 17.35 -10.86
C ALA A 25 16.81 16.31 -11.98
N GLY A 26 15.79 15.50 -12.23
CA GLY A 26 15.77 14.45 -13.24
C GLY A 26 16.67 13.24 -12.90
N ILE A 27 16.98 13.04 -11.61
CA ILE A 27 17.68 11.84 -11.14
C ILE A 27 16.78 10.63 -11.23
N PHE A 28 15.48 10.82 -10.92
CA PHE A 28 14.40 9.86 -11.12
C PHE A 28 13.37 10.44 -12.07
N GLY A 29 12.81 9.61 -12.94
CA GLY A 29 11.77 9.95 -13.89
C GLY A 29 10.50 9.12 -13.70
N GLU A 30 9.53 9.31 -14.60
CA GLU A 30 8.22 8.63 -14.56
C GLU A 30 8.32 7.10 -14.66
N ASP A 31 9.42 6.57 -15.23
CA ASP A 31 9.67 5.13 -15.36
C ASP A 31 10.37 4.52 -14.14
N ASP A 32 10.82 5.34 -13.21
CA ASP A 32 11.49 4.88 -11.98
C ASP A 32 10.45 4.61 -10.90
N HIS A 33 10.17 3.33 -10.65
CA HIS A 33 9.26 2.90 -9.61
C HIS A 33 9.97 2.84 -8.25
N ILE A 34 9.95 3.96 -7.54
CA ILE A 34 10.68 4.15 -6.27
C ILE A 34 9.73 4.73 -5.22
N GLU A 35 9.75 4.14 -4.04
CA GLU A 35 9.07 4.67 -2.86
C GLU A 35 10.07 4.99 -1.75
N LEU A 36 9.76 5.96 -0.88
CA LEU A 36 10.55 6.30 0.29
C LEU A 36 9.94 5.66 1.53
N LEU A 37 10.69 4.78 2.19
CA LEU A 37 10.24 4.09 3.40
C LEU A 37 11.28 4.22 4.52
N ASP A 38 10.94 4.90 5.61
CA ASP A 38 11.83 5.16 6.76
C ASP A 38 13.20 5.75 6.33
N GLY A 39 13.19 6.70 5.39
CA GLY A 39 14.38 7.37 4.89
C GLY A 39 15.23 6.56 3.90
N VAL A 40 14.71 5.43 3.41
CA VAL A 40 15.38 4.56 2.44
C VAL A 40 14.58 4.54 1.14
N LEU A 41 15.26 4.80 0.01
CA LEU A 41 14.66 4.60 -1.31
C LEU A 41 14.58 3.10 -1.60
N VAL A 42 13.39 2.64 -1.88
CA VAL A 42 13.10 1.24 -2.17
C VAL A 42 12.63 1.12 -3.61
N GLU A 43 13.33 0.33 -4.40
CA GLU A 43 12.92 0.00 -5.75
C GLU A 43 11.76 -0.97 -5.71
N MET A 44 10.66 -0.60 -6.37
CA MET A 44 9.50 -1.48 -6.50
C MET A 44 9.78 -2.56 -7.54
N SER A 45 9.42 -3.79 -7.22
CA SER A 45 9.60 -4.90 -8.17
C SER A 45 8.73 -4.70 -9.42
N PRO A 46 9.22 -5.07 -10.62
CA PRO A 46 8.41 -5.04 -11.82
C PRO A 46 7.10 -5.83 -11.65
N GLN A 47 6.00 -5.23 -12.03
CA GLN A 47 4.67 -5.83 -11.85
C GLN A 47 4.42 -6.91 -12.91
N GLY A 48 4.29 -8.14 -12.47
CA GLY A 48 3.91 -9.26 -13.33
C GLY A 48 2.41 -9.23 -13.68
N SER A 49 2.03 -10.00 -14.71
CA SER A 49 0.64 -10.07 -15.18
C SER A 49 -0.36 -10.47 -14.10
N THR A 50 0.04 -11.33 -13.16
CA THR A 50 -0.81 -11.76 -12.03
C THR A 50 -1.10 -10.60 -11.07
N HIS A 51 -0.09 -9.77 -10.77
CA HIS A 51 -0.24 -8.58 -9.96
C HIS A 51 -1.20 -7.57 -10.63
N LEU A 52 -0.96 -7.25 -11.90
CA LEU A 52 -1.81 -6.32 -12.66
C LEU A 52 -3.26 -6.80 -12.75
N ALA A 53 -3.49 -8.10 -12.92
CA ALA A 53 -4.84 -8.67 -12.93
C ALA A 53 -5.52 -8.53 -11.56
N ALA A 54 -4.78 -8.67 -10.46
CA ALA A 54 -5.32 -8.48 -9.11
C ALA A 54 -5.63 -7.00 -8.83
N VAL A 55 -4.76 -6.05 -9.26
CA VAL A 55 -5.05 -4.61 -9.20
C VAL A 55 -6.34 -4.29 -9.94
N ALA A 56 -6.48 -4.74 -11.20
CA ALA A 56 -7.65 -4.50 -12.01
C ALA A 56 -8.93 -5.06 -11.36
N ARG A 57 -8.87 -6.28 -10.83
CA ARG A 57 -10.00 -6.92 -10.16
C ARG A 57 -10.42 -6.18 -8.90
N LEU A 58 -9.47 -5.83 -8.03
CA LEU A 58 -9.73 -5.02 -6.83
C LEU A 58 -10.33 -3.67 -7.19
N THR A 59 -9.78 -2.99 -8.19
CA THR A 59 -10.31 -1.71 -8.67
C THR A 59 -11.78 -1.83 -9.08
N MET A 60 -12.14 -2.86 -9.84
CA MET A 60 -13.53 -3.10 -10.26
C MET A 60 -14.48 -3.34 -9.08
N LEU A 61 -14.01 -3.95 -7.99
CA LEU A 61 -14.81 -4.23 -6.80
C LEU A 61 -14.93 -3.00 -5.87
N VAL A 62 -13.83 -2.26 -5.72
CA VAL A 62 -13.74 -1.17 -4.73
C VAL A 62 -14.31 0.15 -5.27
N VAL A 63 -14.07 0.49 -6.54
CA VAL A 63 -14.49 1.78 -7.13
C VAL A 63 -15.99 2.05 -6.98
N PRO A 64 -16.91 1.14 -7.31
CA PRO A 64 -18.35 1.42 -7.18
C PRO A 64 -18.77 1.73 -5.74
N VAL A 65 -18.17 1.04 -4.79
CA VAL A 65 -18.50 1.17 -3.36
C VAL A 65 -17.91 2.46 -2.79
N ALA A 66 -16.67 2.78 -3.14
CA ALA A 66 -16.02 4.03 -2.78
C ALA A 66 -16.78 5.23 -3.35
N ALA A 67 -17.14 5.20 -4.63
CA ALA A 67 -17.91 6.27 -5.28
C ALA A 67 -19.27 6.48 -4.62
N ALA A 68 -19.99 5.42 -4.25
CA ALA A 68 -21.26 5.50 -3.52
C ALA A 68 -21.11 6.15 -2.14
N ALA A 69 -19.93 6.05 -1.53
CA ALA A 69 -19.58 6.69 -0.25
C ALA A 69 -19.00 8.11 -0.41
N GLY A 70 -18.90 8.64 -1.64
CA GLY A 70 -18.27 9.94 -1.92
C GLY A 70 -16.75 9.93 -1.78
N LEU A 71 -16.13 8.76 -1.92
CA LEU A 71 -14.70 8.54 -1.83
C LEU A 71 -14.11 8.25 -3.22
N VAL A 72 -12.79 8.34 -3.32
CA VAL A 72 -12.02 8.09 -4.54
C VAL A 72 -11.10 6.89 -4.31
N VAL A 73 -10.87 6.10 -5.34
CA VAL A 73 -9.85 5.06 -5.36
C VAL A 73 -8.65 5.57 -6.16
N THR A 74 -7.49 5.58 -5.53
CA THR A 74 -6.23 5.96 -6.17
C THR A 74 -5.37 4.70 -6.33
N PRO A 75 -5.19 4.19 -7.56
CA PRO A 75 -4.24 3.13 -7.81
C PRO A 75 -2.84 3.74 -7.95
N GLN A 76 -1.84 3.09 -7.34
CA GLN A 76 -0.42 3.41 -7.53
C GLN A 76 -0.14 4.91 -7.41
N CYS A 77 -0.58 5.49 -6.33
CA CYS A 77 -0.43 6.92 -6.05
C CYS A 77 0.27 7.08 -4.71
N PRO A 78 1.32 7.89 -4.65
CA PRO A 78 1.97 8.20 -3.38
C PRO A 78 0.97 8.69 -2.34
N LEU A 79 1.13 8.24 -1.10
CA LEU A 79 0.31 8.64 0.04
C LEU A 79 1.14 9.49 0.99
N ASP A 80 0.62 10.67 1.36
CA ASP A 80 1.20 11.47 2.43
C ASP A 80 0.81 10.86 3.79
N VAL A 81 1.78 10.24 4.43
CA VAL A 81 1.61 9.58 5.73
C VAL A 81 2.02 10.47 6.91
N ALA A 82 2.10 11.79 6.69
CA ALA A 82 2.56 12.77 7.66
C ALA A 82 3.93 12.44 8.28
N SER A 83 4.79 11.78 7.51
CA SER A 83 6.16 11.42 7.90
C SER A 83 7.16 12.14 6.98
N PRO A 84 8.15 12.85 7.51
CA PRO A 84 9.14 13.50 6.66
C PRO A 84 10.09 12.53 5.95
N ILE A 85 10.08 11.26 6.34
CA ILE A 85 11.01 10.23 5.84
C ILE A 85 10.30 9.03 5.20
N SER A 86 8.98 9.14 4.95
CA SER A 86 8.23 8.07 4.31
C SER A 86 7.14 8.63 3.39
N GLN A 87 7.13 8.13 2.16
CA GLN A 87 6.11 8.36 1.15
C GLN A 87 5.88 7.05 0.39
N PRO A 88 5.06 6.14 0.96
CA PRO A 88 4.74 4.88 0.30
C PRO A 88 3.81 5.09 -0.88
N GLU A 89 3.90 4.18 -1.86
CA GLU A 89 3.00 4.12 -3.01
C GLU A 89 2.20 2.81 -2.97
N PRO A 90 1.00 2.83 -2.38
CA PRO A 90 0.17 1.64 -2.31
C PRO A 90 -0.41 1.23 -3.66
N ASP A 91 -0.63 -0.07 -3.87
CA ASP A 91 -1.30 -0.57 -5.07
C ASP A 91 -2.71 0.00 -5.25
N LEU A 92 -3.48 0.15 -4.15
CA LEU A 92 -4.74 0.90 -4.10
C LEU A 92 -4.89 1.61 -2.74
N ALA A 93 -5.45 2.81 -2.78
CA ALA A 93 -5.97 3.47 -1.58
C ALA A 93 -7.39 3.99 -1.81
N VAL A 94 -8.23 3.91 -0.78
CA VAL A 94 -9.56 4.53 -0.75
C VAL A 94 -9.45 5.79 0.10
N VAL A 95 -9.59 6.94 -0.55
CA VAL A 95 -9.28 8.24 0.04
C VAL A 95 -10.47 9.19 -0.06
N PRO A 96 -10.61 10.20 0.82
CA PRO A 96 -11.48 11.34 0.60
C PRO A 96 -11.10 12.06 -0.69
N THR A 97 -12.06 12.74 -1.31
CA THR A 97 -11.77 13.60 -2.46
C THR A 97 -10.77 14.67 -2.04
N ALA A 98 -9.58 14.66 -2.63
CA ALA A 98 -8.51 15.62 -2.38
C ALA A 98 -8.46 16.71 -3.48
N GLY A 99 -7.73 17.78 -3.21
CA GLY A 99 -7.36 18.75 -4.23
C GLY A 99 -6.46 18.13 -5.31
N TRP A 100 -6.32 18.81 -6.45
CA TRP A 100 -5.52 18.31 -7.60
C TRP A 100 -4.01 18.55 -7.44
N ASP A 101 -3.61 19.25 -6.39
CA ASP A 101 -2.25 19.79 -6.18
C ASP A 101 -1.52 19.16 -4.99
N ALA A 102 -2.06 18.09 -4.42
CA ALA A 102 -1.44 17.39 -3.30
C ALA A 102 -1.75 15.89 -3.32
N TYR A 103 -0.83 15.09 -2.79
CA TYR A 103 -1.09 13.67 -2.54
C TYR A 103 -2.12 13.49 -1.43
N PRO A 104 -2.93 12.42 -1.47
CA PRO A 104 -3.86 12.13 -0.39
C PRO A 104 -3.12 11.96 0.95
N ALA A 105 -3.59 12.66 1.98
CA ALA A 105 -3.02 12.59 3.33
C ALA A 105 -3.84 11.71 4.29
N GLN A 106 -4.95 11.14 3.81
CA GLN A 106 -5.82 10.26 4.58
C GLN A 106 -6.33 9.15 3.68
N ALA A 107 -6.42 7.95 4.22
CA ALA A 107 -7.08 6.84 3.56
C ALA A 107 -7.97 6.08 4.54
N LEU A 108 -9.12 5.58 4.09
CA LEU A 108 -9.97 4.66 4.83
C LEU A 108 -9.47 3.23 4.76
N LEU A 109 -8.93 2.86 3.60
CA LEU A 109 -8.44 1.53 3.30
C LEU A 109 -7.22 1.68 2.38
N VAL A 110 -6.15 1.00 2.73
CA VAL A 110 -4.98 0.80 1.87
C VAL A 110 -4.85 -0.68 1.55
N ILE A 111 -4.55 -1.00 0.30
CA ILE A 111 -4.39 -2.39 -0.17
C ILE A 111 -3.06 -2.53 -0.90
N GLU A 112 -2.27 -3.50 -0.49
CA GLU A 112 -1.06 -3.94 -1.17
C GLU A 112 -1.26 -5.35 -1.73
N ILE A 113 -0.73 -5.60 -2.93
CA ILE A 113 -0.76 -6.89 -3.61
C ILE A 113 0.63 -7.47 -3.61
N SER A 114 0.85 -8.45 -2.76
CA SER A 114 2.16 -9.02 -2.50
C SER A 114 2.39 -10.28 -3.33
N VAL A 115 3.47 -10.26 -4.10
CA VAL A 115 4.05 -11.45 -4.76
C VAL A 115 5.44 -11.69 -4.18
N THR A 116 6.34 -10.70 -4.27
CA THR A 116 7.72 -10.76 -3.78
C THR A 116 8.00 -9.80 -2.63
N SER A 117 7.18 -8.78 -2.46
CA SER A 117 7.32 -7.69 -1.48
C SER A 117 6.84 -8.02 -0.06
N ARG A 118 6.34 -9.22 0.18
CA ARG A 118 5.65 -9.65 1.41
C ARG A 118 6.30 -9.18 2.72
N ALA A 119 7.64 -9.27 2.83
CA ALA A 119 8.33 -8.87 4.05
C ALA A 119 8.25 -7.35 4.29
N ILE A 120 8.23 -6.56 3.22
CA ILE A 120 8.08 -5.10 3.27
C ILE A 120 6.63 -4.76 3.62
N ASP A 121 5.66 -5.37 2.92
CA ASP A 121 4.24 -5.07 3.07
C ASP A 121 3.72 -5.44 4.47
N LEU A 122 4.02 -6.66 4.95
CA LEU A 122 3.60 -7.10 6.29
C LEU A 122 4.45 -6.52 7.44
N GLY A 123 5.58 -5.90 7.13
CA GLY A 123 6.50 -5.35 8.13
C GLY A 123 6.56 -3.83 8.09
N ARG A 124 7.42 -3.29 7.23
CA ARG A 124 7.72 -1.86 7.19
C ARG A 124 6.50 -1.02 6.81
N LYS A 125 5.80 -1.35 5.72
CA LYS A 125 4.61 -0.63 5.27
C LYS A 125 3.49 -0.72 6.31
N ALA A 126 3.25 -1.89 6.91
CA ALA A 126 2.24 -2.03 7.96
C ALA A 126 2.51 -1.07 9.15
N ARG A 127 3.77 -0.90 9.58
CA ARG A 127 4.14 0.06 10.63
C ARG A 127 3.92 1.52 10.20
N ILE A 128 4.31 1.86 8.98
CA ILE A 128 4.15 3.21 8.42
C ILE A 128 2.67 3.56 8.35
N TYR A 129 1.83 2.68 7.82
CA TYR A 129 0.38 2.92 7.72
C TYR A 129 -0.30 2.97 9.09
N ALA A 130 0.12 2.14 10.05
CA ALA A 130 -0.39 2.21 11.42
C ALA A 130 -0.01 3.56 12.08
N ALA A 131 1.23 4.01 11.95
CA ALA A 131 1.70 5.30 12.47
C ALA A 131 0.97 6.48 11.84
N ALA A 132 0.57 6.37 10.58
CA ALA A 132 -0.27 7.35 9.88
C ALA A 132 -1.75 7.30 10.30
N GLY A 133 -2.14 6.35 11.15
CA GLY A 133 -3.52 6.20 11.61
C GLY A 133 -4.47 5.67 10.54
N ILE A 134 -3.98 4.97 9.51
CA ILE A 134 -4.82 4.34 8.48
C ILE A 134 -5.66 3.25 9.15
N PRO A 135 -7.01 3.37 9.18
CA PRO A 135 -7.86 2.52 10.00
C PRO A 135 -7.88 1.05 9.57
N GLU A 136 -7.67 0.79 8.26
CA GLU A 136 -7.65 -0.56 7.73
C GLU A 136 -6.60 -0.71 6.62
N TYR A 137 -5.81 -1.77 6.71
CA TYR A 137 -4.76 -2.10 5.77
C TYR A 137 -4.83 -3.57 5.37
N TRP A 138 -4.88 -3.85 4.08
CA TRP A 138 -4.97 -5.18 3.51
C TRP A 138 -3.69 -5.54 2.75
N VAL A 139 -3.19 -6.75 2.98
CA VAL A 139 -2.13 -7.35 2.16
C VAL A 139 -2.65 -8.60 1.49
N LEU A 140 -2.81 -8.54 0.17
CA LEU A 140 -3.23 -9.67 -0.66
C LEU A 140 -1.99 -10.50 -1.07
N ASP A 141 -1.65 -11.51 -0.27
CA ASP A 141 -0.53 -12.44 -0.53
C ASP A 141 -0.96 -13.49 -1.58
N LEU A 142 -0.64 -13.23 -2.83
CA LEU A 142 -1.07 -14.06 -3.95
C LEU A 142 -0.43 -15.45 -3.94
N ASP A 143 0.84 -15.54 -3.52
CA ASP A 143 1.57 -16.81 -3.47
C ASP A 143 1.01 -17.76 -2.42
N ARG A 144 0.59 -17.21 -1.27
CA ARG A 144 0.01 -18.00 -0.18
C ARG A 144 -1.50 -18.06 -0.22
N ARG A 145 -2.12 -17.39 -1.18
CA ARG A 145 -3.58 -17.26 -1.30
C ARG A 145 -4.22 -16.85 0.02
N ARG A 146 -3.74 -15.74 0.57
CA ARG A 146 -4.22 -15.19 1.84
C ARG A 146 -4.44 -13.70 1.72
N LEU A 147 -5.47 -13.23 2.40
CA LEU A 147 -5.66 -11.83 2.69
C LEU A 147 -5.32 -11.57 4.15
N VAL A 148 -4.30 -10.75 4.41
CA VAL A 148 -3.97 -10.31 5.76
C VAL A 148 -4.59 -8.94 5.98
N VAL A 149 -5.49 -8.86 6.95
CA VAL A 149 -6.26 -7.66 7.28
C VAL A 149 -5.76 -7.10 8.59
N HIS A 150 -5.31 -5.86 8.56
CA HIS A 150 -4.81 -5.13 9.71
C HIS A 150 -5.82 -4.05 10.08
N ARG A 151 -6.18 -3.94 11.36
CA ARG A 151 -7.15 -2.97 11.91
C ARG A 151 -6.69 -2.42 13.25
N GLU A 152 -7.34 -1.36 13.70
CA GLU A 152 -7.09 -0.74 15.00
C GLU A 152 -5.64 -0.24 15.12
N PRO A 153 -5.25 0.78 14.32
CA PRO A 153 -3.91 1.34 14.38
C PRO A 153 -3.64 1.96 15.75
N ALA A 154 -2.52 1.58 16.36
CA ALA A 154 -2.05 2.10 17.64
C ALA A 154 -0.55 2.33 17.59
N ALA A 155 -0.13 3.59 17.67
CA ALA A 155 1.26 4.01 17.46
C ALA A 155 1.81 3.50 16.11
N ASP A 156 2.75 2.55 16.10
CA ASP A 156 3.39 2.03 14.89
C ASP A 156 2.98 0.56 14.57
N ARG A 157 1.83 0.12 15.06
CA ARG A 157 1.32 -1.23 14.80
C ARG A 157 -0.20 -1.26 14.71
N TYR A 158 -0.71 -2.33 14.16
CA TYR A 158 -2.12 -2.69 14.24
C TYR A 158 -2.36 -3.66 15.39
N GLU A 159 -3.39 -3.43 16.18
CA GLU A 159 -3.74 -4.29 17.32
C GLU A 159 -4.47 -5.58 16.87
N THR A 160 -5.21 -5.50 15.76
CA THR A 160 -5.94 -6.63 15.20
C THR A 160 -5.34 -7.01 13.84
N ILE A 161 -4.96 -8.29 13.70
CA ILE A 161 -4.42 -8.84 12.45
C ILE A 161 -5.09 -10.18 12.19
N ASP A 162 -5.89 -10.25 11.11
CA ASP A 162 -6.57 -11.46 10.67
C ASP A 162 -5.93 -12.00 9.40
N ALA A 163 -5.67 -13.30 9.33
CA ALA A 163 -5.18 -13.97 8.13
C ALA A 163 -6.29 -14.86 7.53
N LEU A 164 -6.94 -14.35 6.50
CA LEU A 164 -8.08 -14.96 5.83
C LEU A 164 -7.63 -15.80 4.63
N THR A 165 -8.39 -16.83 4.33
CA THR A 165 -8.15 -17.78 3.22
C THR A 165 -9.29 -17.74 2.19
N ASP A 166 -9.18 -18.52 1.13
CA ASP A 166 -10.21 -18.59 0.07
C ASP A 166 -11.63 -18.89 0.59
N ASP A 167 -11.75 -19.57 1.72
CA ASP A 167 -13.05 -19.97 2.30
C ASP A 167 -13.69 -18.86 3.14
N ASP A 168 -12.96 -17.77 3.36
CA ASP A 168 -13.39 -16.66 4.21
C ASP A 168 -14.00 -15.52 3.39
N THR A 169 -14.71 -14.66 4.09
CA THR A 169 -15.25 -13.40 3.57
C THR A 169 -14.71 -12.25 4.40
N VAL A 170 -14.31 -11.17 3.72
CA VAL A 170 -13.89 -9.92 4.37
C VAL A 170 -14.93 -8.83 4.16
N THR A 171 -15.16 -8.04 5.20
CA THR A 171 -15.93 -6.79 5.13
C THR A 171 -15.01 -5.64 5.49
N ALA A 172 -14.91 -4.66 4.59
CA ALA A 172 -14.10 -3.46 4.85
C ALA A 172 -14.80 -2.54 5.86
N THR A 173 -14.04 -2.03 6.81
CA THR A 173 -14.53 -1.09 7.80
C THR A 173 -14.82 0.27 7.14
N GLY A 174 -15.99 0.82 7.39
CA GLY A 174 -16.37 2.13 6.82
C GLY A 174 -16.76 2.15 5.34
N LEU A 175 -16.76 0.97 4.67
CA LEU A 175 -17.23 0.79 3.31
C LEU A 175 -18.27 -0.32 3.23
N ALA A 176 -19.27 -0.17 2.37
CA ALA A 176 -20.26 -1.22 2.12
C ALA A 176 -19.68 -2.31 1.18
N LEU A 177 -18.42 -2.71 1.43
CA LEU A 177 -17.71 -3.72 0.66
C LEU A 177 -17.62 -5.01 1.46
N THR A 178 -18.26 -6.06 0.97
CA THR A 178 -18.10 -7.43 1.47
C THR A 178 -17.75 -8.32 0.28
N VAL A 179 -16.66 -9.07 0.39
CA VAL A 179 -16.14 -9.88 -0.71
C VAL A 179 -15.56 -11.20 -0.19
N ALA A 180 -15.81 -12.30 -0.93
CA ALA A 180 -15.13 -13.56 -0.65
C ALA A 180 -13.65 -13.43 -1.01
N VAL A 181 -12.76 -13.93 -0.15
CA VAL A 181 -11.31 -13.86 -0.40
C VAL A 181 -10.94 -14.59 -1.68
N ALA A 182 -11.62 -15.72 -2.00
CA ALA A 182 -11.45 -16.43 -3.26
C ALA A 182 -11.64 -15.53 -4.49
N ASP A 183 -12.54 -14.55 -4.39
CA ASP A 183 -12.82 -13.62 -5.49
C ASP A 183 -11.70 -12.60 -5.72
N LEU A 184 -10.82 -12.40 -4.76
CA LEU A 184 -9.65 -11.54 -4.86
C LEU A 184 -8.43 -12.28 -5.43
N MET A 185 -8.45 -13.62 -5.40
CA MET A 185 -7.32 -14.45 -5.77
C MET A 185 -7.31 -14.83 -7.26
N PRO A 186 -6.14 -15.07 -7.85
CA PRO A 186 -6.07 -15.64 -9.19
C PRO A 186 -6.74 -17.03 -9.22
N PRO A 187 -7.27 -17.47 -10.39
CA PRO A 187 -7.84 -18.80 -10.54
C PRO A 187 -6.85 -19.89 -10.09
N ARG A 188 -7.35 -20.93 -9.44
CA ARG A 188 -6.52 -22.13 -9.14
C ARG A 188 -6.16 -22.81 -10.47
N ARG A 189 -4.90 -23.08 -10.66
CA ARG A 189 -4.41 -23.86 -11.81
C ARG A 189 -4.63 -25.35 -11.59
#